data_fcc628af1cb600dfe4fba2ad978da6b5
#
_entry.id   fcc628af1cb600dfe4fba2ad978da6b5
#
_cell.length_a   1.000
_cell.length_b   1.000
_cell.length_c   1.000
_cell.angle_alpha   90.00
_cell.angle_beta   90.00
_cell.angle_gamma   90.00
#
_symmetry.space_group_name_H-M   'P 1'
#
loop_
_entity.id
_entity.type
_entity.pdbx_description
1 polymer ?
#
loop_
_entity_poly.entity_id
_entity_poly.type
_entity_poly.pdbx_seq_one_letter_code
_entity_poly.pdbx_strand_id
1 'polypeptide(L)'
;MKPVKIIPCLDIKDGRVVKGIKFGNLRDARDPVEAAKAYCAEGADELVFLDIFATVQNRKTKLEWVKKVADVVTVPFTVGGGIASIEDMKELFKLGVKKVSINTAAVKNPDLVKQASREFGKEKLVVAIDGRKNSRNSGLARLEVMVKSGNEGTGMDLIAWARQVEKLGAGEILLTSKDADGTKDGYDLEMTRAVAEAVKIPVTASGGAGKLEHLYDAVAQGKASAVLAASIFHFKEISIPEAKQYLKSRGIPVFGI
;
A
#
# COMPACT_ATOMS: atom_id res chain seq x y z
N MET A 1 -20.40 3.12 9.34
CA MET A 1 -19.07 3.03 8.69
C MET A 1 -18.34 1.84 9.32
N LYS A 2 -17.61 1.05 8.55
CA LYS A 2 -16.72 0.00 9.11
C LYS A 2 -15.50 0.66 9.77
N PRO A 3 -14.89 0.04 10.80
CA PRO A 3 -13.67 0.55 11.37
C PRO A 3 -12.55 0.69 10.32
N VAL A 4 -11.82 1.80 10.40
CA VAL A 4 -10.71 2.14 9.49
C VAL A 4 -9.42 1.58 10.06
N LYS A 5 -8.57 1.00 9.20
CA LYS A 5 -7.25 0.49 9.58
C LYS A 5 -6.19 1.58 9.45
N ILE A 6 -5.26 1.60 10.40
CA ILE A 6 -4.00 2.35 10.31
C ILE A 6 -2.88 1.36 10.04
N ILE A 7 -2.22 1.53 8.90
CA ILE A 7 -1.27 0.58 8.33
C ILE A 7 0.10 1.24 8.16
N PRO A 8 1.08 0.97 9.02
CA PRO A 8 2.46 1.36 8.73
C PRO A 8 3.04 0.55 7.57
N CYS A 9 3.87 1.21 6.73
CA CYS A 9 4.57 0.60 5.62
C CYS A 9 6.07 0.55 5.87
N LEU A 10 6.70 -0.60 5.61
CA LEU A 10 8.14 -0.80 5.56
C LEU A 10 8.57 -0.83 4.09
N ASP A 11 9.07 0.29 3.57
CA ASP A 11 9.71 0.34 2.26
C ASP A 11 11.15 -0.19 2.40
N ILE A 12 11.45 -1.32 1.76
CA ILE A 12 12.71 -2.02 1.95
C ILE A 12 13.64 -1.86 0.75
N LYS A 13 14.87 -1.48 1.05
CA LYS A 13 16.01 -1.49 0.14
C LYS A 13 17.21 -2.14 0.82
N ASP A 14 17.79 -3.16 0.18
CA ASP A 14 18.99 -3.86 0.67
C ASP A 14 18.86 -4.33 2.14
N GLY A 15 17.65 -4.79 2.52
CA GLY A 15 17.35 -5.29 3.86
C GLY A 15 17.15 -4.21 4.94
N ARG A 16 17.13 -2.95 4.58
CA ARG A 16 16.90 -1.79 5.47
C ARG A 16 15.60 -1.09 5.15
N VAL A 17 14.94 -0.54 6.16
CA VAL A 17 13.80 0.38 5.95
C VAL A 17 14.33 1.69 5.43
N VAL A 18 13.78 2.14 4.33
CA VAL A 18 14.13 3.43 3.71
C VAL A 18 12.88 4.28 3.48
N LYS A 19 13.05 5.58 3.35
CA LYS A 19 12.00 6.48 2.87
C LYS A 19 12.58 7.59 2.02
N GLY A 20 11.86 7.92 0.95
CA GLY A 20 12.21 8.96 0.01
C GLY A 20 11.05 9.89 -0.31
N ILE A 21 11.27 10.80 -1.24
CA ILE A 21 10.26 11.71 -1.79
C ILE A 21 10.05 11.34 -3.26
N LYS A 22 8.79 11.14 -3.66
CA LYS A 22 8.38 10.76 -5.04
C LYS A 22 9.21 9.60 -5.60
N PHE A 23 9.38 8.56 -4.76
CA PHE A 23 10.17 7.36 -5.07
C PHE A 23 11.69 7.60 -5.28
N GLY A 24 12.22 8.78 -4.89
CA GLY A 24 13.65 9.14 -4.98
C GLY A 24 14.23 9.61 -3.65
N ASN A 25 15.53 9.98 -3.64
CA ASN A 25 16.24 10.55 -2.48
C ASN A 25 16.07 9.73 -1.19
N LEU A 26 16.28 8.39 -1.28
CA LEU A 26 16.06 7.47 -0.18
C LEU A 26 17.02 7.72 0.98
N ARG A 27 16.48 7.79 2.20
CA ARG A 27 17.21 7.83 3.46
C ARG A 27 16.95 6.56 4.24
N ASP A 28 17.97 6.02 4.89
CA ASP A 28 17.82 4.92 5.86
C ASP A 28 16.98 5.41 7.05
N ALA A 29 15.99 4.63 7.45
CA ALA A 29 15.16 4.93 8.59
C ALA A 29 15.53 4.07 9.80
N ARG A 30 15.53 2.73 9.65
CA ARG A 30 15.88 1.80 10.72
C ARG A 30 15.90 0.33 10.27
N ASP A 31 16.20 -0.57 11.21
CA ASP A 31 16.08 -2.01 11.03
C ASP A 31 14.58 -2.42 10.85
N PRO A 32 14.23 -3.26 9.87
CA PRO A 32 12.84 -3.66 9.62
C PRO A 32 12.22 -4.50 10.74
N VAL A 33 12.99 -5.33 11.45
CA VAL A 33 12.52 -6.15 12.57
C VAL A 33 12.16 -5.26 13.76
N GLU A 34 13.04 -4.30 14.09
CA GLU A 34 12.78 -3.34 15.17
C GLU A 34 11.59 -2.43 14.84
N ALA A 35 11.45 -2.05 13.56
CA ALA A 35 10.28 -1.29 13.11
C ALA A 35 8.99 -2.09 13.27
N ALA A 36 8.97 -3.35 12.85
CA ALA A 36 7.81 -4.22 12.94
C ALA A 36 7.37 -4.45 14.40
N LYS A 37 8.33 -4.75 15.31
CA LYS A 37 8.05 -4.89 16.76
C LYS A 37 7.41 -3.62 17.33
N ALA A 38 7.98 -2.45 17.03
CA ALA A 38 7.49 -1.18 17.52
C ALA A 38 6.04 -0.92 17.05
N TYR A 39 5.76 -1.10 15.76
CA TYR A 39 4.41 -0.88 15.22
C TYR A 39 3.38 -1.86 15.75
N CYS A 40 3.75 -3.13 15.94
CA CYS A 40 2.88 -4.09 16.59
C CYS A 40 2.56 -3.67 18.03
N ALA A 41 3.57 -3.23 18.80
CA ALA A 41 3.38 -2.75 20.18
C ALA A 41 2.55 -1.46 20.25
N GLU A 42 2.65 -0.57 19.26
CA GLU A 42 1.83 0.64 19.13
C GLU A 42 0.39 0.37 18.69
N GLY A 43 0.05 -0.88 18.35
CA GLY A 43 -1.30 -1.28 17.96
C GLY A 43 -1.62 -1.01 16.50
N ALA A 44 -0.68 -1.19 15.58
CA ALA A 44 -0.96 -1.23 14.14
C ALA A 44 -2.05 -2.26 13.82
N ASP A 45 -2.91 -1.97 12.84
CA ASP A 45 -3.99 -2.89 12.47
C ASP A 45 -3.55 -3.91 11.42
N GLU A 46 -2.52 -3.59 10.67
CA GLU A 46 -1.86 -4.41 9.66
C GLU A 46 -0.45 -3.83 9.42
N LEU A 47 0.50 -4.63 8.95
CA LEU A 47 1.82 -4.18 8.55
C LEU A 47 2.04 -4.51 7.06
N VAL A 48 2.51 -3.54 6.29
CA VAL A 48 2.89 -3.73 4.89
C VAL A 48 4.40 -3.66 4.75
N PHE A 49 4.98 -4.60 4.00
CA PHE A 49 6.40 -4.69 3.64
C PHE A 49 6.50 -4.66 2.12
N LEU A 50 7.20 -3.68 1.59
CA LEU A 50 7.40 -3.52 0.15
C LEU A 50 8.89 -3.56 -0.19
N ASP A 51 9.33 -4.60 -0.91
CA ASP A 51 10.67 -4.60 -1.54
C ASP A 51 10.62 -3.71 -2.78
N ILE A 52 10.88 -2.41 -2.58
CA ILE A 52 10.66 -1.37 -3.60
C ILE A 52 11.66 -1.44 -4.77
N PHE A 53 12.76 -2.17 -4.63
CA PHE A 53 13.77 -2.36 -5.67
C PHE A 53 13.65 -3.68 -6.42
N ALA A 54 12.92 -4.66 -5.91
CA ALA A 54 12.82 -5.99 -6.52
C ALA A 54 12.40 -5.93 -7.98
N THR A 55 11.32 -5.19 -8.30
CA THR A 55 10.82 -5.05 -9.66
C THR A 55 11.77 -4.27 -10.57
N VAL A 56 12.39 -3.20 -10.05
CA VAL A 56 13.35 -2.37 -10.82
C VAL A 56 14.62 -3.17 -11.16
N GLN A 57 15.08 -3.97 -10.21
CA GLN A 57 16.24 -4.85 -10.36
C GLN A 57 15.91 -6.18 -11.06
N ASN A 58 14.68 -6.36 -11.50
CA ASN A 58 14.19 -7.59 -12.15
C ASN A 58 14.48 -8.86 -11.35
N ARG A 59 14.30 -8.81 -10.02
CA ARG A 59 14.49 -9.91 -9.06
C ARG A 59 13.24 -10.16 -8.25
N LYS A 60 13.20 -11.30 -7.58
CA LYS A 60 12.17 -11.63 -6.59
C LYS A 60 12.45 -10.91 -5.26
N THR A 61 11.42 -10.75 -4.44
CA THR A 61 11.54 -10.40 -3.02
C THR A 61 12.46 -11.40 -2.32
N LYS A 62 13.36 -10.91 -1.47
CA LYS A 62 14.25 -11.78 -0.70
C LYS A 62 13.51 -12.37 0.50
N LEU A 63 13.26 -13.67 0.45
CA LEU A 63 12.52 -14.41 1.47
C LEU A 63 13.16 -14.34 2.86
N GLU A 64 14.48 -14.24 2.94
CA GLU A 64 15.23 -14.08 4.21
C GLU A 64 14.86 -12.79 4.95
N TRP A 65 14.61 -11.69 4.22
CA TRP A 65 14.18 -10.42 4.82
C TRP A 65 12.74 -10.51 5.32
N VAL A 66 11.87 -11.10 4.49
CA VAL A 66 10.47 -11.33 4.84
C VAL A 66 10.36 -12.21 6.08
N LYS A 67 11.13 -13.31 6.12
CA LYS A 67 11.12 -14.24 7.26
C LYS A 67 11.48 -13.56 8.58
N LYS A 68 12.55 -12.76 8.62
CA LYS A 68 12.95 -12.02 9.82
C LYS A 68 11.84 -11.14 10.39
N VAL A 69 11.07 -10.49 9.52
CA VAL A 69 9.92 -9.65 9.93
C VAL A 69 8.73 -10.53 10.30
N ALA A 70 8.44 -11.58 9.53
CA ALA A 70 7.31 -12.48 9.80
C ALA A 70 7.43 -13.18 11.16
N ASP A 71 8.67 -13.48 11.61
CA ASP A 71 8.94 -14.15 12.90
C ASP A 71 8.57 -13.26 14.11
N VAL A 72 8.42 -11.95 13.94
CA VAL A 72 8.16 -11.01 15.06
C VAL A 72 6.83 -10.26 14.94
N VAL A 73 6.21 -10.25 13.76
CA VAL A 73 4.96 -9.52 13.55
C VAL A 73 3.78 -10.25 14.18
N THR A 74 2.93 -9.52 14.91
CA THR A 74 1.75 -10.08 15.61
C THR A 74 0.42 -9.64 15.00
N VAL A 75 0.46 -8.79 13.97
CA VAL A 75 -0.71 -8.30 13.22
C VAL A 75 -0.73 -8.91 11.81
N PRO A 76 -1.84 -8.81 11.05
CA PRO A 76 -1.84 -9.22 9.66
C PRO A 76 -0.69 -8.59 8.88
N PHE A 77 0.06 -9.41 8.14
CA PHE A 77 1.29 -9.03 7.44
C PHE A 77 1.11 -9.19 5.93
N THR A 78 1.25 -8.08 5.22
CA THR A 78 1.16 -8.01 3.76
C THR A 78 2.54 -7.77 3.16
N VAL A 79 2.91 -8.54 2.15
CA VAL A 79 4.20 -8.43 1.46
C VAL A 79 4.00 -8.12 -0.02
N GLY A 80 4.77 -7.15 -0.53
CA GLY A 80 4.79 -6.76 -1.92
C GLY A 80 6.20 -6.51 -2.47
N GLY A 81 6.28 -6.34 -3.78
CA GLY A 81 7.53 -6.11 -4.52
C GLY A 81 8.12 -7.40 -5.08
N GLY A 82 8.37 -7.45 -6.40
CA GLY A 82 9.01 -8.58 -7.07
C GLY A 82 8.23 -9.89 -7.11
N ILE A 83 6.94 -9.89 -6.77
CA ILE A 83 6.06 -11.05 -6.82
C ILE A 83 5.46 -11.14 -8.23
N ALA A 84 5.71 -12.23 -8.95
CA ALA A 84 5.32 -12.36 -10.36
C ALA A 84 4.68 -13.71 -10.72
N SER A 85 4.59 -14.65 -9.78
CA SER A 85 4.00 -15.98 -10.03
C SER A 85 3.22 -16.50 -8.81
N ILE A 86 2.41 -17.54 -9.04
CA ILE A 86 1.71 -18.28 -7.99
C ILE A 86 2.72 -18.94 -7.04
N GLU A 87 3.83 -19.42 -7.57
CA GLU A 87 4.91 -20.04 -6.79
C GLU A 87 5.55 -19.04 -5.82
N ASP A 88 5.80 -17.80 -6.25
CA ASP A 88 6.31 -16.74 -5.38
C ASP A 88 5.34 -16.48 -4.21
N MET A 89 4.04 -16.47 -4.50
CA MET A 89 3.01 -16.27 -3.47
C MET A 89 2.96 -17.44 -2.48
N LYS A 90 3.06 -18.69 -2.97
CA LYS A 90 3.11 -19.90 -2.12
C LYS A 90 4.29 -19.86 -1.15
N GLU A 91 5.46 -19.45 -1.60
CA GLU A 91 6.65 -19.32 -0.75
C GLU A 91 6.44 -18.29 0.37
N LEU A 92 5.83 -17.14 0.05
CA LEU A 92 5.52 -16.11 1.04
C LEU A 92 4.47 -16.59 2.07
N PHE A 93 3.41 -17.25 1.62
CA PHE A 93 2.39 -17.79 2.53
C PHE A 93 2.95 -18.86 3.50
N LYS A 94 3.93 -19.67 3.06
CA LYS A 94 4.65 -20.62 3.95
C LYS A 94 5.42 -19.93 5.08
N LEU A 95 5.81 -18.67 4.88
CA LEU A 95 6.46 -17.84 5.92
C LEU A 95 5.47 -17.17 6.88
N GLY A 96 4.17 -17.42 6.76
CA GLY A 96 3.13 -16.82 7.61
C GLY A 96 2.58 -15.48 7.13
N VAL A 97 3.00 -15.01 5.96
CA VAL A 97 2.40 -13.81 5.31
C VAL A 97 0.91 -14.02 5.14
N LYS A 98 0.10 -13.02 5.47
CA LYS A 98 -1.37 -13.10 5.38
C LYS A 98 -1.91 -12.65 4.03
N LYS A 99 -1.26 -11.66 3.41
CA LYS A 99 -1.64 -11.14 2.09
C LYS A 99 -0.40 -10.91 1.24
N VAL A 100 -0.55 -11.04 -0.06
CA VAL A 100 0.46 -10.61 -1.03
C VAL A 100 -0.05 -9.43 -1.84
N SER A 101 0.86 -8.50 -2.16
CA SER A 101 0.55 -7.31 -2.95
C SER A 101 1.31 -7.36 -4.28
N ILE A 102 0.57 -7.29 -5.39
CA ILE A 102 1.12 -7.30 -6.74
C ILE A 102 0.74 -6.03 -7.50
N ASN A 103 1.65 -5.46 -8.27
CA ASN A 103 1.44 -4.28 -9.10
C ASN A 103 1.85 -4.57 -10.55
N THR A 104 3.10 -4.36 -10.91
CA THR A 104 3.63 -4.50 -12.29
C THR A 104 3.30 -5.86 -12.91
N ALA A 105 3.35 -6.93 -12.12
CA ALA A 105 3.01 -8.28 -12.58
C ALA A 105 1.54 -8.41 -12.97
N ALA A 106 0.64 -7.78 -12.19
CA ALA A 106 -0.80 -7.77 -12.49
C ALA A 106 -1.11 -6.98 -13.78
N VAL A 107 -0.42 -5.85 -14.01
CA VAL A 107 -0.58 -5.06 -15.24
C VAL A 107 -0.07 -5.83 -16.46
N LYS A 108 1.08 -6.50 -16.35
CA LYS A 108 1.66 -7.31 -17.45
C LYS A 108 0.87 -8.58 -17.74
N ASN A 109 0.32 -9.20 -16.73
CA ASN A 109 -0.46 -10.43 -16.82
C ASN A 109 -1.68 -10.35 -15.88
N PRO A 110 -2.80 -9.77 -16.33
CA PRO A 110 -4.02 -9.68 -15.52
C PRO A 110 -4.59 -11.02 -15.08
N ASP A 111 -4.35 -12.09 -15.83
CA ASP A 111 -4.79 -13.45 -15.45
C ASP A 111 -4.12 -13.95 -14.17
N LEU A 112 -2.95 -13.42 -13.79
CA LEU A 112 -2.32 -13.72 -12.52
C LEU A 112 -3.22 -13.35 -11.33
N VAL A 113 -3.95 -12.21 -11.42
CA VAL A 113 -4.93 -11.80 -10.38
C VAL A 113 -6.01 -12.86 -10.23
N LYS A 114 -6.57 -13.31 -11.35
CA LYS A 114 -7.62 -14.33 -11.37
C LYS A 114 -7.13 -15.69 -10.84
N GLN A 115 -5.93 -16.10 -11.23
CA GLN A 115 -5.32 -17.35 -10.76
C GLN A 115 -5.05 -17.29 -9.26
N ALA A 116 -4.43 -16.21 -8.77
CA ALA A 116 -4.12 -16.01 -7.35
C ALA A 116 -5.40 -15.99 -6.50
N SER A 117 -6.44 -15.28 -6.96
CA SER A 117 -7.73 -15.23 -6.27
C SER A 117 -8.40 -16.59 -6.16
N ARG A 118 -8.30 -17.44 -7.20
CA ARG A 118 -8.85 -18.81 -7.18
C ARG A 118 -8.05 -19.75 -6.29
N GLU A 119 -6.72 -19.63 -6.32
CA GLU A 119 -5.82 -20.54 -5.58
C GLU A 119 -5.82 -20.23 -4.07
N PHE A 120 -5.81 -18.95 -3.69
CA PHE A 120 -5.59 -18.55 -2.30
C PHE A 120 -6.79 -17.89 -1.61
N GLY A 121 -7.81 -17.49 -2.38
CA GLY A 121 -8.90 -16.64 -1.91
C GLY A 121 -8.59 -15.15 -2.11
N LYS A 122 -9.63 -14.39 -2.47
CA LYS A 122 -9.50 -12.95 -2.74
C LYS A 122 -8.99 -12.15 -1.55
N GLU A 123 -9.31 -12.56 -0.32
CA GLU A 123 -8.92 -11.89 0.92
C GLU A 123 -7.40 -11.90 1.17
N LYS A 124 -6.66 -12.76 0.45
CA LYS A 124 -5.20 -12.83 0.51
C LYS A 124 -4.50 -12.06 -0.60
N LEU A 125 -5.27 -11.43 -1.51
CA LEU A 125 -4.73 -10.76 -2.68
C LEU A 125 -5.02 -9.25 -2.65
N VAL A 126 -3.96 -8.45 -2.58
CA VAL A 126 -3.97 -7.00 -2.75
C VAL A 126 -3.42 -6.68 -4.13
N VAL A 127 -4.10 -5.83 -4.89
CA VAL A 127 -3.51 -5.23 -6.09
C VAL A 127 -3.08 -3.81 -5.75
N ALA A 128 -1.77 -3.57 -5.79
CA ALA A 128 -1.24 -2.23 -5.65
C ALA A 128 -1.35 -1.49 -6.99
N ILE A 129 -1.82 -0.25 -6.93
CA ILE A 129 -1.96 0.64 -8.08
C ILE A 129 -1.24 1.94 -7.76
N ASP A 130 -0.16 2.21 -8.49
CA ASP A 130 0.48 3.52 -8.46
C ASP A 130 -0.21 4.39 -9.50
N GLY A 131 -0.73 5.54 -9.07
CA GLY A 131 -1.46 6.48 -9.91
C GLY A 131 -0.72 7.80 -10.09
N ARG A 132 -0.88 8.41 -11.27
CA ARG A 132 -0.39 9.75 -11.59
C ARG A 132 -1.45 10.56 -12.30
N LYS A 133 -1.50 11.87 -12.02
CA LYS A 133 -2.28 12.81 -12.84
C LYS A 133 -1.54 13.08 -14.14
N ASN A 134 -2.18 12.82 -15.28
CA ASN A 134 -1.59 13.10 -16.58
C ASN A 134 -2.12 14.43 -17.12
N SER A 135 -1.33 15.48 -16.99
CA SER A 135 -1.66 16.85 -17.46
C SER A 135 -1.55 17.06 -18.98
N ARG A 136 -1.10 16.06 -19.74
CA ARG A 136 -0.79 16.18 -21.17
C ARG A 136 -1.98 16.13 -22.12
N ASN A 137 -3.19 15.87 -21.63
CA ASN A 137 -4.37 15.89 -22.49
C ASN A 137 -5.35 17.00 -22.07
N SER A 138 -5.54 17.93 -22.98
CA SER A 138 -6.53 19.00 -23.03
C SER A 138 -7.78 18.77 -22.18
N GLY A 139 -7.91 19.46 -21.04
CA GLY A 139 -9.17 19.75 -20.37
C GLY A 139 -9.65 18.79 -19.28
N LEU A 140 -9.19 17.56 -19.22
CA LEU A 140 -9.47 16.60 -18.13
C LEU A 140 -8.17 15.95 -17.68
N ALA A 141 -7.78 16.16 -16.44
CA ALA A 141 -6.67 15.43 -15.82
C ALA A 141 -6.99 13.93 -15.85
N ARG A 142 -6.33 13.16 -16.71
CA ARG A 142 -6.46 11.71 -16.73
C ARG A 142 -5.62 11.13 -15.59
N LEU A 143 -6.21 10.22 -14.84
CA LEU A 143 -5.49 9.38 -13.88
C LEU A 143 -4.90 8.19 -14.65
N GLU A 144 -3.58 8.05 -14.61
CA GLU A 144 -2.83 7.02 -15.33
C GLU A 144 -2.22 6.02 -14.36
N VAL A 145 -2.27 4.73 -14.72
CA VAL A 145 -1.57 3.65 -14.00
C VAL A 145 -0.09 3.71 -14.29
N MET A 146 0.71 3.65 -13.23
CA MET A 146 2.17 3.56 -13.28
C MET A 146 2.65 2.17 -12.89
N VAL A 147 3.79 1.76 -13.44
CA VAL A 147 4.46 0.49 -13.11
C VAL A 147 5.92 0.72 -12.76
N LYS A 148 6.64 -0.36 -12.37
CA LYS A 148 8.06 -0.33 -11.99
C LYS A 148 8.34 0.73 -10.92
N SER A 149 7.62 0.63 -9.79
CA SER A 149 7.72 1.59 -8.69
C SER A 149 7.48 3.03 -9.15
N GLY A 150 6.43 3.26 -9.93
CA GLY A 150 6.04 4.59 -10.41
C GLY A 150 6.94 5.21 -11.49
N ASN A 151 7.90 4.46 -12.06
CA ASN A 151 8.87 5.01 -13.03
C ASN A 151 8.40 4.98 -14.48
N GLU A 152 7.38 4.16 -14.80
CA GLU A 152 6.91 3.96 -16.17
C GLU A 152 5.39 4.13 -16.25
N GLY A 153 4.93 5.01 -17.12
CA GLY A 153 3.51 5.19 -17.43
C GLY A 153 3.03 4.12 -18.40
N THR A 154 1.83 3.62 -18.19
CA THR A 154 1.25 2.55 -19.02
C THR A 154 0.29 3.04 -20.09
N GLY A 155 -0.16 4.30 -20.00
CA GLY A 155 -1.27 4.84 -20.79
C GLY A 155 -2.66 4.34 -20.36
N MET A 156 -2.73 3.40 -19.38
CA MET A 156 -3.99 2.82 -18.91
C MET A 156 -4.73 3.80 -18.00
N ASP A 157 -6.05 3.90 -18.18
CA ASP A 157 -6.91 4.62 -17.26
C ASP A 157 -7.00 3.91 -15.91
N LEU A 158 -6.69 4.63 -14.84
CA LEU A 158 -6.59 4.10 -13.49
C LEU A 158 -7.93 3.58 -12.96
N ILE A 159 -9.04 4.25 -13.28
CA ILE A 159 -10.38 3.83 -12.83
C ILE A 159 -10.82 2.56 -13.57
N ALA A 160 -10.55 2.49 -14.88
CA ALA A 160 -10.83 1.30 -15.66
C ALA A 160 -10.03 0.08 -15.12
N TRP A 161 -8.76 0.29 -14.79
CA TRP A 161 -7.92 -0.74 -14.20
C TRP A 161 -8.41 -1.18 -12.82
N ALA A 162 -8.78 -0.23 -11.94
CA ALA A 162 -9.35 -0.55 -10.63
C ALA A 162 -10.59 -1.44 -10.73
N ARG A 163 -11.51 -1.14 -11.65
CA ARG A 163 -12.68 -1.99 -11.93
C ARG A 163 -12.30 -3.35 -12.48
N GLN A 164 -11.28 -3.41 -13.32
CA GLN A 164 -10.81 -4.67 -13.91
C GLN A 164 -10.21 -5.60 -12.86
N VAL A 165 -9.36 -5.11 -11.96
CA VAL A 165 -8.75 -5.94 -10.91
C VAL A 165 -9.78 -6.45 -9.92
N GLU A 166 -10.81 -5.66 -9.59
CA GLU A 166 -11.95 -6.14 -8.81
C GLU A 166 -12.67 -7.31 -9.49
N LYS A 167 -12.99 -7.19 -10.79
CA LYS A 167 -13.63 -8.25 -11.58
C LYS A 167 -12.77 -9.50 -11.67
N LEU A 168 -11.46 -9.36 -11.68
CA LEU A 168 -10.50 -10.48 -11.70
C LEU A 168 -10.36 -11.17 -10.34
N GLY A 169 -10.89 -10.57 -9.26
CA GLY A 169 -10.93 -11.16 -7.94
C GLY A 169 -9.92 -10.62 -6.95
N ALA A 170 -9.41 -9.41 -7.15
CA ALA A 170 -8.66 -8.71 -6.10
C ALA A 170 -9.55 -8.52 -4.86
N GLY A 171 -8.99 -8.72 -3.68
CA GLY A 171 -9.70 -8.50 -2.40
C GLY A 171 -9.57 -7.09 -1.85
N GLU A 172 -8.52 -6.37 -2.27
CA GLU A 172 -8.21 -5.02 -1.81
C GLU A 172 -7.37 -4.29 -2.86
N ILE A 173 -7.51 -2.97 -2.95
CA ILE A 173 -6.62 -2.08 -3.71
C ILE A 173 -5.77 -1.28 -2.73
N LEU A 174 -4.44 -1.34 -2.88
CA LEU A 174 -3.50 -0.41 -2.27
C LEU A 174 -3.18 0.69 -3.29
N LEU A 175 -3.79 1.87 -3.11
CA LEU A 175 -3.69 2.97 -4.05
C LEU A 175 -2.66 4.00 -3.60
N THR A 176 -1.58 4.15 -4.35
CA THR A 176 -0.52 5.13 -4.08
C THR A 176 -0.56 6.25 -5.12
N SER A 177 -0.70 7.50 -4.67
CA SER A 177 -0.46 8.65 -5.54
C SER A 177 1.03 8.92 -5.66
N LYS A 178 1.59 8.74 -6.86
CA LYS A 178 3.00 9.06 -7.15
C LYS A 178 3.30 10.54 -6.93
N ASP A 179 2.36 11.41 -7.25
CA ASP A 179 2.55 12.86 -7.17
C ASP A 179 2.58 13.34 -5.71
N ALA A 180 1.84 12.65 -4.81
CA ALA A 180 1.76 12.98 -3.39
C ALA A 180 2.79 12.22 -2.53
N ASP A 181 3.34 11.07 -3.00
CA ASP A 181 4.20 10.25 -2.15
C ASP A 181 5.45 10.98 -1.65
N GLY A 182 5.66 10.94 -0.34
CA GLY A 182 6.77 11.56 0.36
C GLY A 182 6.69 13.09 0.51
N THR A 183 5.68 13.76 -0.07
CA THR A 183 5.55 15.23 0.01
C THR A 183 5.11 15.73 1.39
N LYS A 184 4.35 14.90 2.12
CA LYS A 184 3.69 15.26 3.40
C LYS A 184 2.59 16.33 3.26
N ASP A 185 2.11 16.61 2.04
CA ASP A 185 1.10 17.64 1.76
C ASP A 185 -0.35 17.08 1.81
N GLY A 186 -0.51 15.81 2.08
CA GLY A 186 -1.78 15.10 2.14
C GLY A 186 -1.91 14.03 1.05
N TYR A 187 -2.85 13.10 1.27
CA TYR A 187 -3.20 12.11 0.25
C TYR A 187 -3.88 12.77 -0.96
N ASP A 188 -3.78 12.16 -2.13
CA ASP A 188 -4.56 12.58 -3.29
C ASP A 188 -6.03 12.18 -3.10
N LEU A 189 -6.82 13.08 -2.51
CA LEU A 189 -8.20 12.84 -2.13
C LEU A 189 -9.10 12.60 -3.34
N GLU A 190 -8.85 13.32 -4.46
CA GLU A 190 -9.60 13.20 -5.69
C GLU A 190 -9.41 11.81 -6.32
N MET A 191 -8.14 11.37 -6.46
CA MET A 191 -7.80 10.04 -6.97
C MET A 191 -8.35 8.94 -6.05
N THR A 192 -8.16 9.07 -4.74
CA THR A 192 -8.63 8.10 -3.75
C THR A 192 -10.14 7.94 -3.81
N ARG A 193 -10.88 9.06 -3.84
CA ARG A 193 -12.33 9.06 -3.94
C ARG A 193 -12.83 8.46 -5.24
N ALA A 194 -12.22 8.83 -6.37
CA ALA A 194 -12.61 8.31 -7.67
C ALA A 194 -12.49 6.78 -7.75
N VAL A 195 -11.42 6.21 -7.17
CA VAL A 195 -11.26 4.76 -7.11
C VAL A 195 -12.24 4.14 -6.12
N ALA A 196 -12.35 4.69 -4.90
CA ALA A 196 -13.24 4.16 -3.86
C ALA A 196 -14.71 4.13 -4.29
N GLU A 197 -15.15 5.08 -5.09
CA GLU A 197 -16.51 5.12 -5.65
C GLU A 197 -16.70 4.20 -6.87
N ALA A 198 -15.60 3.82 -7.54
CA ALA A 198 -15.64 2.99 -8.73
C ALA A 198 -15.67 1.47 -8.43
N VAL A 199 -15.26 1.05 -7.23
CA VAL A 199 -15.15 -0.37 -6.81
C VAL A 199 -15.89 -0.63 -5.51
N LYS A 200 -16.17 -1.92 -5.20
CA LYS A 200 -16.81 -2.36 -3.95
C LYS A 200 -15.82 -2.94 -2.95
N ILE A 201 -14.63 -3.32 -3.42
CA ILE A 201 -13.56 -3.82 -2.57
C ILE A 201 -12.90 -2.68 -1.78
N PRO A 202 -12.31 -2.95 -0.61
CA PRO A 202 -11.59 -1.94 0.18
C PRO A 202 -10.49 -1.24 -0.64
N VAL A 203 -10.36 0.07 -0.42
CA VAL A 203 -9.28 0.89 -0.99
C VAL A 203 -8.47 1.46 0.18
N THR A 204 -7.19 1.12 0.22
CA THR A 204 -6.21 1.67 1.15
C THR A 204 -5.51 2.85 0.50
N ALA A 205 -5.63 4.05 1.09
CA ALA A 205 -4.94 5.24 0.61
C ALA A 205 -3.47 5.24 1.02
N SER A 206 -2.59 5.57 0.08
CA SER A 206 -1.12 5.62 0.27
C SER A 206 -0.50 6.83 -0.44
N GLY A 207 0.57 7.37 0.16
CA GLY A 207 1.33 8.49 -0.38
C GLY A 207 0.80 9.87 0.04
N GLY A 208 1.65 10.68 0.72
CA GLY A 208 1.37 12.06 1.07
C GLY A 208 1.02 12.36 2.53
N ALA A 209 0.89 11.35 3.40
CA ALA A 209 0.60 11.59 4.82
C ALA A 209 1.69 12.44 5.50
N GLY A 210 1.29 13.52 6.15
CA GLY A 210 2.19 14.43 6.87
C GLY A 210 1.63 14.93 8.20
N LYS A 211 0.30 14.88 8.37
CA LYS A 211 -0.42 15.38 9.57
C LYS A 211 -1.59 14.47 9.90
N LEU A 212 -2.12 14.57 11.12
CA LEU A 212 -3.30 13.82 11.57
C LEU A 212 -4.53 14.12 10.69
N GLU A 213 -4.71 15.38 10.31
CA GLU A 213 -5.80 15.82 9.43
C GLU A 213 -5.79 15.07 8.09
N HIS A 214 -4.61 14.78 7.53
CA HIS A 214 -4.50 14.05 6.27
C HIS A 214 -5.09 12.64 6.37
N LEU A 215 -4.91 11.96 7.51
CA LEU A 215 -5.50 10.64 7.75
C LEU A 215 -7.03 10.72 7.78
N TYR A 216 -7.57 11.75 8.44
CA TYR A 216 -9.00 12.02 8.48
C TYR A 216 -9.57 12.32 7.09
N ASP A 217 -8.91 13.21 6.34
CA ASP A 217 -9.37 13.62 5.01
C ASP A 217 -9.38 12.46 4.02
N ALA A 218 -8.38 11.56 4.09
CA ALA A 218 -8.36 10.35 3.25
C ALA A 218 -9.61 9.47 3.47
N VAL A 219 -10.11 9.39 4.70
CA VAL A 219 -11.31 8.63 5.04
C VAL A 219 -12.59 9.43 4.75
N ALA A 220 -12.68 10.65 5.27
CA ALA A 220 -13.90 11.45 5.22
C ALA A 220 -14.21 11.95 3.80
N GLN A 221 -13.19 12.43 3.09
CA GLN A 221 -13.32 13.00 1.75
C GLN A 221 -12.89 12.00 0.66
N GLY A 222 -11.76 11.30 0.88
CA GLY A 222 -11.24 10.30 -0.05
C GLY A 222 -11.99 8.96 -0.03
N LYS A 223 -12.86 8.72 0.97
CA LYS A 223 -13.63 7.47 1.15
C LYS A 223 -12.77 6.22 1.27
N ALA A 224 -11.51 6.38 1.71
CA ALA A 224 -10.62 5.26 1.94
C ALA A 224 -11.13 4.35 3.07
N SER A 225 -10.94 3.05 2.91
CA SER A 225 -11.25 2.02 3.94
C SER A 225 -10.12 1.84 4.94
N ALA A 226 -8.92 2.25 4.59
CA ALA A 226 -7.71 2.22 5.39
C ALA A 226 -6.74 3.32 4.94
N VAL A 227 -5.84 3.71 5.84
CA VAL A 227 -4.76 4.66 5.56
C VAL A 227 -3.41 4.01 5.81
N LEU A 228 -2.53 4.08 4.81
CA LEU A 228 -1.17 3.61 4.88
C LEU A 228 -0.22 4.81 4.94
N ALA A 229 0.70 4.77 5.89
CA ALA A 229 1.72 5.80 6.05
C ALA A 229 3.07 5.18 6.44
N ALA A 230 4.15 5.87 6.11
CA ALA A 230 5.52 5.46 6.40
C ALA A 230 6.27 6.53 7.18
N SER A 231 6.63 7.67 6.56
CA SER A 231 7.52 8.67 7.11
C SER A 231 7.10 9.21 8.47
N ILE A 232 5.81 9.54 8.67
CA ILE A 232 5.30 10.10 9.92
C ILE A 232 5.48 9.14 11.10
N PHE A 233 5.39 7.82 10.86
CA PHE A 233 5.62 6.78 11.86
C PHE A 233 7.11 6.46 12.01
N HIS A 234 7.86 6.36 10.89
CA HIS A 234 9.30 6.07 10.94
C HIS A 234 10.09 7.12 11.72
N PHE A 235 9.76 8.39 11.50
CA PHE A 235 10.45 9.52 12.16
C PHE A 235 9.78 9.96 13.47
N LYS A 236 8.78 9.17 13.96
CA LYS A 236 8.04 9.43 15.21
C LYS A 236 7.42 10.84 15.26
N GLU A 237 7.01 11.36 14.11
CA GLU A 237 6.29 12.64 14.03
C GLU A 237 4.85 12.49 14.54
N ILE A 238 4.26 11.31 14.34
CA ILE A 238 2.95 10.90 14.83
C ILE A 238 3.08 9.43 15.24
N SER A 239 2.52 9.06 16.39
CA SER A 239 2.40 7.66 16.80
C SER A 239 1.08 7.05 16.30
N ILE A 240 1.02 5.71 16.22
CA ILE A 240 -0.21 5.00 15.82
C ILE A 240 -1.35 5.26 16.82
N PRO A 241 -1.13 5.24 18.16
CA PRO A 241 -2.16 5.61 19.12
C PRO A 241 -2.71 7.03 18.92
N GLU A 242 -1.87 8.04 18.69
CA GLU A 242 -2.31 9.41 18.41
C GLU A 242 -3.18 9.47 17.15
N ALA A 243 -2.77 8.78 16.08
CA ALA A 243 -3.54 8.71 14.84
C ALA A 243 -4.93 8.09 15.08
N LYS A 244 -5.01 7.00 15.83
CA LYS A 244 -6.28 6.35 16.20
C LYS A 244 -7.15 7.24 17.05
N GLN A 245 -6.61 7.85 18.11
CA GLN A 245 -7.34 8.77 18.97
C GLN A 245 -7.90 9.96 18.20
N TYR A 246 -7.09 10.54 17.30
CA TYR A 246 -7.53 11.64 16.45
C TYR A 246 -8.71 11.25 15.55
N LEU A 247 -8.60 10.12 14.83
CA LEU A 247 -9.71 9.64 13.99
C LEU A 247 -10.98 9.39 14.81
N LYS A 248 -10.85 8.75 15.97
CA LYS A 248 -11.97 8.50 16.88
C LYS A 248 -12.63 9.80 17.38
N SER A 249 -11.83 10.81 17.73
CA SER A 249 -12.34 12.13 18.17
C SER A 249 -13.10 12.85 17.06
N ARG A 250 -12.83 12.50 15.79
CA ARG A 250 -13.53 13.02 14.60
C ARG A 250 -14.70 12.14 14.15
N GLY A 251 -15.10 11.15 14.96
CA GLY A 251 -16.23 10.27 14.66
C GLY A 251 -15.92 9.14 13.66
N ILE A 252 -14.65 8.90 13.33
CA ILE A 252 -14.24 7.77 12.49
C ILE A 252 -13.98 6.56 13.39
N PRO A 253 -14.72 5.44 13.23
CA PRO A 253 -14.43 4.22 13.98
C PRO A 253 -13.09 3.62 13.55
N VAL A 254 -12.27 3.19 14.52
CA VAL A 254 -10.98 2.54 14.33
C VAL A 254 -10.92 1.23 15.12
N PHE A 255 -9.97 0.34 14.79
CA PHE A 255 -9.78 -0.90 15.55
C PHE A 255 -8.96 -0.66 16.83
N GLY A 256 -9.20 -1.48 17.86
CA GLY A 256 -8.31 -1.63 19.01
C GLY A 256 -8.26 -0.43 19.99
N ILE A 257 -9.27 0.42 20.02
CA ILE A 257 -9.43 1.47 21.05
C ILE A 257 -10.81 1.39 21.68
#